data_8b3f75477ee201fdbf25a46d6efb843e
#
_entry.id   8b3f75477ee201fdbf25a46d6efb843e
#
_cell.length_a   1.000
_cell.length_b   1.000
_cell.length_c   1.000
_cell.angle_alpha   90.00
_cell.angle_beta   90.00
_cell.angle_gamma   90.00
#
_symmetry.space_group_name_H-M   'P 1'
#
loop_
_entity.id
_entity.type
_entity.pdbx_description
1 polymer ?
#
loop_
_entity_poly.entity_id
_entity_poly.type
_entity_poly.pdbx_seq_one_letter_code
_entity_poly.pdbx_strand_id
1 'polypeptide(L)'
;NFTNSLLVGTDSTGTLSSAEGNTGVGTGVFGALTSGDGNTAVGLNSLDLITTGSSNTAVGKESLLANTSAGENTALGFRSMCKTTTGFQNTAVGTNTMRQNTTGDQNIAIGYRALDANTTADGNVAVGADALITNTTGNQNTAIGTNGLEDNATASNNTAVGFSALCDTTTGAGNTAVGRQASSKNTTGAENVSMGLNTLYTNTTGSDNTALGFCSMFSNTTGNNNVAVGCGALDSNTTASSNTAVGQGALQANTTSINNTSVGRVAGHKTTTGHSNTAIGTFAHCVNTTGNCNVAIGVCSLCNNTTADHNTAVGYKSLFANTTGTQNVAIGAYNSNCNTTASQNTAVGFDSFAKNTTGTCNVAMGFQTMRNTTTGGD
;
A
#
# COMPACT_ATOMS: atom_id res chain seq x y z
N ASN A 1 -39.94 -37.13 -8.06
CA ASN A 1 -39.17 -38.24 -7.49
C ASN A 1 -37.90 -37.71 -6.83
N PHE A 2 -37.70 -38.04 -5.58
CA PHE A 2 -36.48 -37.76 -4.83
C PHE A 2 -35.55 -38.97 -4.98
N THR A 3 -34.91 -39.08 -6.15
CA THR A 3 -34.12 -40.28 -6.49
C THR A 3 -32.67 -40.12 -6.00
N ASN A 4 -32.08 -41.23 -5.53
CA ASN A 4 -30.70 -41.28 -5.03
C ASN A 4 -30.37 -40.23 -3.96
N SER A 5 -31.33 -39.86 -3.14
CA SER A 5 -31.23 -38.77 -2.15
C SER A 5 -31.50 -39.28 -0.74
N LEU A 6 -30.89 -38.63 0.28
CA LEU A 6 -31.10 -38.93 1.69
C LEU A 6 -31.71 -37.73 2.40
N LEU A 7 -32.79 -37.92 3.14
CA LEU A 7 -33.45 -36.91 3.92
C LEU A 7 -33.72 -37.37 5.34
N VAL A 8 -33.29 -36.64 6.35
CA VAL A 8 -33.47 -37.00 7.78
C VAL A 8 -33.95 -35.78 8.56
N GLY A 9 -35.13 -35.93 9.22
CA GLY A 9 -35.65 -34.91 10.17
C GLY A 9 -36.33 -33.70 9.52
N THR A 10 -36.71 -33.75 8.26
CA THR A 10 -37.51 -32.70 7.61
C THR A 10 -39.02 -33.01 7.69
N ASP A 11 -39.83 -31.96 7.82
CA ASP A 11 -41.30 -32.07 7.92
C ASP A 11 -41.96 -32.00 6.55
N SER A 12 -41.32 -31.37 5.57
CA SER A 12 -41.83 -31.24 4.20
C SER A 12 -40.70 -30.91 3.22
N THR A 13 -40.88 -31.30 1.96
CA THR A 13 -40.10 -30.83 0.81
C THR A 13 -41.02 -30.06 -0.12
N GLY A 14 -40.46 -29.25 -1.04
CA GLY A 14 -41.23 -28.66 -2.13
C GLY A 14 -41.86 -29.71 -3.04
N THR A 15 -42.63 -29.29 -4.04
CA THR A 15 -43.18 -30.18 -5.04
C THR A 15 -42.09 -30.72 -5.96
N LEU A 16 -41.51 -31.87 -5.58
CA LEU A 16 -40.39 -32.49 -6.29
C LEU A 16 -40.79 -32.91 -7.71
N SER A 17 -40.12 -32.39 -8.70
CA SER A 17 -40.29 -32.75 -10.11
C SER A 17 -39.21 -33.72 -10.63
N SER A 18 -37.92 -33.44 -10.36
CA SER A 18 -36.80 -34.23 -10.86
C SER A 18 -35.53 -34.13 -9.99
N ALA A 19 -35.60 -33.74 -8.75
CA ALA A 19 -34.41 -33.53 -7.87
C ALA A 19 -33.70 -34.85 -7.56
N GLU A 20 -32.39 -34.90 -7.82
CA GLU A 20 -31.55 -36.10 -7.63
C GLU A 20 -30.27 -35.81 -6.81
N GLY A 21 -29.78 -36.87 -6.11
CA GLY A 21 -28.48 -36.81 -5.42
C GLY A 21 -28.40 -35.84 -4.26
N ASN A 22 -29.50 -35.43 -3.67
CA ASN A 22 -29.52 -34.47 -2.57
C ASN A 22 -29.39 -35.13 -1.20
N THR A 23 -28.63 -34.53 -0.27
CA THR A 23 -28.47 -34.99 1.11
C THR A 23 -28.94 -33.92 2.08
N GLY A 24 -29.95 -34.18 2.88
CA GLY A 24 -30.51 -33.24 3.85
C GLY A 24 -30.61 -33.81 5.25
N VAL A 25 -30.13 -33.09 6.27
CA VAL A 25 -30.27 -33.46 7.69
C VAL A 25 -30.69 -32.24 8.52
N GLY A 26 -31.89 -32.24 9.04
CA GLY A 26 -32.41 -31.16 9.89
C GLY A 26 -33.85 -30.75 9.53
N THR A 27 -34.51 -30.02 10.43
CA THR A 27 -35.86 -29.46 10.20
C THR A 27 -35.78 -28.29 9.21
N GLY A 28 -36.72 -28.20 8.26
CA GLY A 28 -36.81 -27.12 7.26
C GLY A 28 -35.70 -27.20 6.18
N VAL A 29 -35.02 -28.33 6.04
CA VAL A 29 -34.05 -28.55 4.95
C VAL A 29 -34.82 -28.81 3.65
N PHE A 30 -34.46 -28.10 2.55
CA PHE A 30 -35.09 -28.28 1.23
C PHE A 30 -36.58 -28.02 1.18
N GLY A 31 -37.12 -27.11 2.02
CA GLY A 31 -38.54 -26.83 2.13
C GLY A 31 -39.23 -26.43 0.81
N ALA A 32 -38.52 -25.81 -0.11
CA ALA A 32 -39.03 -25.36 -1.41
C ALA A 32 -38.44 -26.12 -2.62
N LEU A 33 -37.62 -27.16 -2.44
CA LEU A 33 -36.90 -27.85 -3.51
C LEU A 33 -37.84 -28.42 -4.57
N THR A 34 -37.55 -28.15 -5.84
CA THR A 34 -38.32 -28.70 -6.99
C THR A 34 -37.47 -29.58 -7.90
N SER A 35 -36.36 -29.06 -8.46
CA SER A 35 -35.57 -29.78 -9.45
C SER A 35 -34.04 -29.60 -9.28
N GLY A 36 -33.59 -28.99 -8.20
CA GLY A 36 -32.15 -28.81 -7.92
C GLY A 36 -31.47 -30.13 -7.56
N ASP A 37 -30.27 -30.38 -8.11
CA ASP A 37 -29.55 -31.63 -7.96
C ASP A 37 -28.26 -31.47 -7.15
N GLY A 38 -27.80 -32.55 -6.51
CA GLY A 38 -26.47 -32.65 -5.89
C GLY A 38 -26.24 -31.70 -4.72
N ASN A 39 -27.29 -31.27 -4.03
CA ASN A 39 -27.14 -30.36 -2.89
C ASN A 39 -26.92 -31.13 -1.57
N THR A 40 -26.09 -30.59 -0.71
CA THR A 40 -25.89 -31.06 0.67
C THR A 40 -26.31 -29.99 1.66
N ALA A 41 -27.28 -30.29 2.54
CA ALA A 41 -27.80 -29.36 3.55
C ALA A 41 -27.86 -30.01 4.92
N VAL A 42 -27.20 -29.43 5.91
CA VAL A 42 -27.17 -29.92 7.30
C VAL A 42 -27.42 -28.76 8.26
N GLY A 43 -28.50 -28.82 9.00
CA GLY A 43 -28.88 -27.82 10.00
C GLY A 43 -30.29 -27.29 9.87
N LEU A 44 -30.78 -26.61 10.90
CA LEU A 44 -32.14 -26.00 10.88
C LEU A 44 -32.24 -24.95 9.77
N ASN A 45 -33.20 -25.09 8.85
CA ASN A 45 -33.49 -24.21 7.71
C ASN A 45 -32.27 -23.99 6.78
N SER A 46 -31.38 -24.97 6.66
CA SER A 46 -30.31 -24.96 5.67
C SER A 46 -30.89 -25.22 4.27
N LEU A 47 -30.58 -24.34 3.28
CA LEU A 47 -31.14 -24.41 1.91
C LEU A 47 -32.69 -24.54 1.89
N ASP A 48 -33.38 -23.87 2.81
CA ASP A 48 -34.85 -24.01 2.94
C ASP A 48 -35.61 -23.55 1.68
N LEU A 49 -35.24 -22.38 1.13
CA LEU A 49 -35.95 -21.77 -0.01
C LEU A 49 -35.40 -22.18 -1.40
N ILE A 50 -34.50 -23.14 -1.46
CA ILE A 50 -33.93 -23.60 -2.74
C ILE A 50 -35.02 -24.24 -3.62
N THR A 51 -35.04 -23.85 -4.90
CA THR A 51 -35.98 -24.42 -5.87
C THR A 51 -35.27 -25.24 -6.96
N THR A 52 -34.39 -24.59 -7.75
CA THR A 52 -33.72 -25.19 -8.92
C THR A 52 -32.19 -25.14 -8.81
N GLY A 53 -31.64 -24.50 -7.77
CA GLY A 53 -30.18 -24.40 -7.54
C GLY A 53 -29.56 -25.80 -7.33
N SER A 54 -28.35 -26.01 -7.88
CA SER A 54 -27.69 -27.31 -7.86
C SER A 54 -26.27 -27.20 -7.34
N SER A 55 -25.73 -28.33 -6.84
CA SER A 55 -24.32 -28.43 -6.41
C SER A 55 -23.94 -27.50 -5.25
N ASN A 56 -24.86 -27.19 -4.36
CA ASN A 56 -24.59 -26.37 -3.18
C ASN A 56 -24.28 -27.25 -1.96
N THR A 57 -23.33 -26.78 -1.13
CA THR A 57 -23.04 -27.36 0.19
C THR A 57 -23.37 -26.34 1.27
N ALA A 58 -24.34 -26.63 2.13
CA ALA A 58 -24.76 -25.75 3.22
C ALA A 58 -24.77 -26.50 4.55
N VAL A 59 -23.86 -26.12 5.46
CA VAL A 59 -23.78 -26.76 6.78
C VAL A 59 -23.83 -25.67 7.86
N GLY A 60 -24.89 -25.69 8.65
CA GLY A 60 -25.15 -24.73 9.71
C GLY A 60 -26.61 -24.25 9.72
N LYS A 61 -27.08 -23.77 10.89
CA LYS A 61 -28.40 -23.17 10.97
C LYS A 61 -28.52 -21.97 10.04
N GLU A 62 -29.56 -21.91 9.21
CA GLU A 62 -29.87 -20.81 8.26
C GLU A 62 -28.71 -20.54 7.23
N SER A 63 -27.90 -21.56 6.93
CA SER A 63 -26.88 -21.49 5.88
C SER A 63 -27.57 -21.55 4.51
N LEU A 64 -27.26 -20.61 3.58
CA LEU A 64 -27.90 -20.47 2.27
C LEU A 64 -29.46 -20.47 2.32
N LEU A 65 -30.03 -19.92 3.39
CA LEU A 65 -31.48 -19.95 3.64
C LEU A 65 -32.31 -19.44 2.46
N ALA A 66 -31.95 -18.27 1.89
CA ALA A 66 -32.71 -17.59 0.84
C ALA A 66 -32.37 -18.04 -0.58
N ASN A 67 -31.46 -19.00 -0.75
CA ASN A 67 -31.07 -19.50 -2.06
C ASN A 67 -32.29 -20.07 -2.82
N THR A 68 -32.51 -19.57 -4.03
CA THR A 68 -33.57 -20.07 -4.90
C THR A 68 -33.04 -20.87 -6.09
N SER A 69 -32.17 -20.27 -6.90
CA SER A 69 -31.63 -20.86 -8.12
C SER A 69 -30.12 -20.84 -8.22
N ALA A 70 -29.42 -20.28 -7.22
CA ALA A 70 -27.95 -20.24 -7.19
C ALA A 70 -27.35 -21.65 -7.11
N GLY A 71 -26.21 -21.85 -7.75
CA GLY A 71 -25.46 -23.11 -7.77
C GLY A 71 -24.00 -22.98 -7.40
N GLU A 72 -23.37 -24.13 -7.12
CA GLU A 72 -21.95 -24.24 -6.89
C GLU A 72 -21.43 -23.42 -5.69
N ASN A 73 -22.27 -23.19 -4.68
CA ASN A 73 -21.91 -22.46 -3.48
C ASN A 73 -21.52 -23.40 -2.33
N THR A 74 -20.52 -23.01 -1.54
CA THR A 74 -20.16 -23.69 -0.29
C THR A 74 -20.34 -22.74 0.89
N ALA A 75 -21.26 -23.03 1.79
CA ALA A 75 -21.56 -22.24 2.98
C ALA A 75 -21.47 -23.11 4.24
N LEU A 76 -20.48 -22.82 5.09
CA LEU A 76 -20.23 -23.55 6.32
C LEU A 76 -20.23 -22.58 7.51
N GLY A 77 -21.29 -22.63 8.32
CA GLY A 77 -21.42 -21.81 9.52
C GLY A 77 -22.85 -21.27 9.75
N PHE A 78 -23.08 -20.74 10.95
CA PHE A 78 -24.36 -20.09 11.28
C PHE A 78 -24.56 -18.85 10.40
N ARG A 79 -25.69 -18.81 9.66
CA ARG A 79 -26.08 -17.73 8.74
C ARG A 79 -25.03 -17.40 7.66
N SER A 80 -24.21 -18.35 7.29
CA SER A 80 -23.29 -18.19 6.17
C SER A 80 -24.13 -18.06 4.87
N MET A 81 -23.92 -16.99 4.09
CA MET A 81 -24.62 -16.69 2.83
C MET A 81 -26.17 -16.70 2.98
N CYS A 82 -26.67 -16.30 4.13
CA CYS A 82 -28.09 -16.43 4.48
C CYS A 82 -29.07 -15.75 3.49
N LYS A 83 -28.62 -14.63 2.84
CA LYS A 83 -29.47 -13.86 1.89
C LYS A 83 -29.14 -14.11 0.42
N THR A 84 -28.19 -14.97 0.09
CA THR A 84 -27.90 -15.31 -1.30
C THR A 84 -29.14 -15.88 -2.00
N THR A 85 -29.50 -15.27 -3.12
CA THR A 85 -30.66 -15.71 -3.93
C THR A 85 -30.22 -16.39 -5.23
N THR A 86 -29.43 -15.72 -6.04
CA THR A 86 -28.96 -16.18 -7.35
C THR A 86 -27.43 -16.15 -7.54
N GLY A 87 -26.69 -15.64 -6.57
CA GLY A 87 -25.21 -15.62 -6.63
C GLY A 87 -24.62 -17.02 -6.66
N PHE A 88 -23.64 -17.26 -7.52
CA PHE A 88 -23.05 -18.58 -7.74
C PHE A 88 -21.52 -18.62 -7.51
N GLN A 89 -20.98 -19.84 -7.35
CA GLN A 89 -19.54 -20.08 -7.17
C GLN A 89 -18.90 -19.34 -5.98
N ASN A 90 -19.65 -19.15 -4.90
CA ASN A 90 -19.14 -18.52 -3.70
C ASN A 90 -18.72 -19.56 -2.64
N THR A 91 -17.67 -19.25 -1.91
CA THR A 91 -17.21 -20.04 -0.74
C THR A 91 -17.26 -19.18 0.51
N ALA A 92 -18.04 -19.57 1.50
CA ALA A 92 -18.20 -18.86 2.77
C ALA A 92 -18.06 -19.82 3.96
N VAL A 93 -17.04 -19.60 4.80
CA VAL A 93 -16.74 -20.43 5.97
C VAL A 93 -16.64 -19.55 7.22
N GLY A 94 -17.61 -19.67 8.12
CA GLY A 94 -17.65 -18.90 9.36
C GLY A 94 -19.05 -18.40 9.72
N THR A 95 -19.21 -17.88 10.93
CA THR A 95 -20.46 -17.27 11.39
C THR A 95 -20.71 -15.92 10.72
N ASN A 96 -21.90 -15.71 10.18
CA ASN A 96 -22.32 -14.48 9.46
C ASN A 96 -21.40 -14.10 8.28
N THR A 97 -20.74 -15.05 7.68
CA THR A 97 -19.87 -14.83 6.53
C THR A 97 -20.73 -14.57 5.29
N MET A 98 -20.47 -13.51 4.52
CA MET A 98 -21.22 -13.11 3.33
C MET A 98 -22.75 -13.07 3.55
N ARG A 99 -23.17 -12.71 4.74
CA ARG A 99 -24.57 -12.83 5.16
C ARG A 99 -25.54 -12.05 4.28
N GLN A 100 -25.15 -10.87 3.79
CA GLN A 100 -25.99 -9.97 2.99
C GLN A 100 -25.88 -10.22 1.47
N ASN A 101 -24.98 -11.09 1.01
CA ASN A 101 -24.82 -11.36 -0.41
C ASN A 101 -26.16 -11.77 -1.03
N THR A 102 -26.52 -11.15 -2.15
CA THR A 102 -27.74 -11.49 -2.90
C THR A 102 -27.41 -12.13 -4.25
N THR A 103 -26.66 -11.43 -5.09
CA THR A 103 -26.35 -11.84 -6.46
C THR A 103 -24.84 -11.87 -6.76
N GLY A 104 -23.98 -11.47 -5.81
CA GLY A 104 -22.54 -11.47 -6.01
C GLY A 104 -21.97 -12.87 -6.23
N ASP A 105 -21.03 -12.99 -7.17
CA ASP A 105 -20.49 -14.25 -7.67
C ASP A 105 -18.99 -14.39 -7.37
N GLN A 106 -18.51 -15.64 -7.32
CA GLN A 106 -17.07 -15.95 -7.28
C GLN A 106 -16.31 -15.33 -6.10
N ASN A 107 -16.98 -15.14 -4.98
CA ASN A 107 -16.35 -14.59 -3.78
C ASN A 107 -15.88 -15.72 -2.84
N ILE A 108 -14.75 -15.50 -2.18
CA ILE A 108 -14.22 -16.36 -1.12
C ILE A 108 -14.18 -15.58 0.19
N ALA A 109 -14.92 -16.04 1.20
CA ALA A 109 -14.97 -15.43 2.51
C ALA A 109 -14.74 -16.47 3.61
N ILE A 110 -13.71 -16.31 4.43
CA ILE A 110 -13.36 -17.23 5.52
C ILE A 110 -13.09 -16.43 6.79
N GLY A 111 -13.91 -16.60 7.80
CA GLY A 111 -13.78 -15.91 9.08
C GLY A 111 -15.11 -15.37 9.62
N TYR A 112 -15.11 -14.95 10.88
CA TYR A 112 -16.27 -14.29 11.48
C TYR A 112 -16.55 -12.97 10.74
N ARG A 113 -17.79 -12.82 10.20
CA ARG A 113 -18.27 -11.64 9.46
C ARG A 113 -17.40 -11.24 8.24
N ALA A 114 -16.55 -12.14 7.72
CA ALA A 114 -15.81 -11.84 6.49
C ALA A 114 -16.80 -11.56 5.35
N LEU A 115 -16.65 -10.44 4.65
CA LEU A 115 -17.48 -9.98 3.52
C LEU A 115 -19.00 -9.89 3.87
N ASP A 116 -19.34 -9.57 5.13
CA ASP A 116 -20.73 -9.65 5.63
C ASP A 116 -21.71 -8.78 4.85
N ALA A 117 -21.34 -7.52 4.52
CA ALA A 117 -22.21 -6.54 3.87
C ALA A 117 -22.28 -6.69 2.33
N ASN A 118 -21.51 -7.60 1.73
CA ASN A 118 -21.53 -7.79 0.27
C ASN A 118 -22.95 -8.01 -0.24
N THR A 119 -23.34 -7.28 -1.28
CA THR A 119 -24.66 -7.47 -1.90
C THR A 119 -24.54 -8.02 -3.32
N THR A 120 -23.80 -7.36 -4.17
CA THR A 120 -23.71 -7.65 -5.61
C THR A 120 -22.28 -7.73 -6.14
N ALA A 121 -21.28 -7.55 -5.28
CA ALA A 121 -19.90 -7.51 -5.71
C ALA A 121 -19.32 -8.90 -5.97
N ASP A 122 -18.42 -8.98 -6.96
CA ASP A 122 -17.86 -10.21 -7.49
C ASP A 122 -16.34 -10.32 -7.26
N GLY A 123 -15.85 -11.56 -7.21
CA GLY A 123 -14.43 -11.85 -7.27
C GLY A 123 -13.61 -11.38 -6.07
N ASN A 124 -14.22 -11.19 -4.90
CA ASN A 124 -13.51 -10.77 -3.69
C ASN A 124 -12.97 -11.96 -2.90
N VAL A 125 -11.80 -11.80 -2.31
CA VAL A 125 -11.19 -12.75 -1.37
C VAL A 125 -11.07 -12.09 0.01
N ALA A 126 -11.79 -12.58 1.01
CA ALA A 126 -11.78 -12.10 2.38
C ALA A 126 -11.43 -13.24 3.34
N VAL A 127 -10.23 -13.21 3.94
CA VAL A 127 -9.78 -14.23 4.89
C VAL A 127 -9.34 -13.56 6.19
N GLY A 128 -10.13 -13.72 7.25
CA GLY A 128 -9.90 -13.11 8.55
C GLY A 128 -11.20 -12.60 9.17
N ALA A 129 -11.22 -12.41 10.49
CA ALA A 129 -12.36 -11.78 11.15
C ALA A 129 -12.50 -10.32 10.65
N ASP A 130 -13.72 -9.94 10.29
CA ASP A 130 -14.11 -8.61 9.82
C ASP A 130 -13.33 -8.13 8.56
N ALA A 131 -12.69 -9.04 7.80
CA ALA A 131 -12.10 -8.71 6.50
C ALA A 131 -13.18 -8.32 5.49
N LEU A 132 -13.05 -7.13 4.82
CA LEU A 132 -14.02 -6.58 3.87
C LEU A 132 -15.46 -6.50 4.43
N ILE A 133 -15.61 -6.30 5.73
CA ILE A 133 -16.92 -6.40 6.39
C ILE A 133 -17.95 -5.42 5.82
N THR A 134 -17.55 -4.20 5.44
CA THR A 134 -18.46 -3.15 4.94
C THR A 134 -18.62 -3.14 3.42
N ASN A 135 -17.86 -3.98 2.68
CA ASN A 135 -17.90 -4.00 1.22
C ASN A 135 -19.32 -4.34 0.71
N THR A 136 -19.87 -3.46 -0.11
CA THR A 136 -21.21 -3.67 -0.71
C THR A 136 -21.12 -3.99 -2.20
N THR A 137 -20.38 -3.21 -2.97
CA THR A 137 -20.29 -3.27 -4.44
C THR A 137 -18.88 -3.24 -5.01
N GLY A 138 -17.84 -3.16 -4.16
CA GLY A 138 -16.45 -3.18 -4.59
C GLY A 138 -16.01 -4.57 -5.06
N ASN A 139 -15.48 -4.65 -6.28
CA ASN A 139 -15.10 -5.92 -6.92
C ASN A 139 -13.60 -6.19 -6.85
N GLN A 140 -13.23 -7.48 -6.95
CA GLN A 140 -11.84 -7.90 -7.16
C GLN A 140 -10.87 -7.41 -6.07
N ASN A 141 -11.34 -7.34 -4.83
CA ASN A 141 -10.50 -7.03 -3.67
C ASN A 141 -9.97 -8.30 -3.03
N THR A 142 -8.73 -8.25 -2.54
CA THR A 142 -8.13 -9.32 -1.74
C THR A 142 -7.79 -8.77 -0.35
N ALA A 143 -8.42 -9.29 0.70
CA ALA A 143 -8.16 -8.97 2.09
C ALA A 143 -7.78 -10.23 2.87
N ILE A 144 -6.55 -10.33 3.32
CA ILE A 144 -6.05 -11.46 4.13
C ILE A 144 -5.51 -10.91 5.45
N GLY A 145 -6.25 -11.12 6.52
CA GLY A 145 -5.93 -10.63 7.86
C GLY A 145 -7.15 -10.02 8.54
N THR A 146 -7.16 -10.03 9.86
CA THR A 146 -8.21 -9.38 10.66
C THR A 146 -8.26 -7.89 10.34
N ASN A 147 -9.46 -7.36 10.09
CA ASN A 147 -9.74 -5.96 9.74
C ASN A 147 -8.99 -5.49 8.46
N GLY A 148 -8.64 -6.41 7.54
CA GLY A 148 -8.13 -6.02 6.22
C GLY A 148 -9.25 -5.41 5.38
N LEU A 149 -9.05 -4.17 4.82
CA LEU A 149 -10.07 -3.45 4.05
C LEU A 149 -11.42 -3.33 4.80
N GLU A 150 -11.37 -3.12 6.13
CA GLU A 150 -12.57 -3.15 6.99
C GLU A 150 -13.66 -2.18 6.50
N ASP A 151 -13.29 -0.90 6.23
CA ASP A 151 -14.21 0.18 5.84
C ASP A 151 -14.42 0.27 4.32
N ASN A 152 -13.90 -0.66 3.53
CA ASN A 152 -14.06 -0.63 2.08
C ASN A 152 -15.53 -0.82 1.68
N ALA A 153 -16.19 0.23 1.24
CA ALA A 153 -17.59 0.14 0.85
C ALA A 153 -17.77 -0.18 -0.64
N THR A 154 -17.05 0.51 -1.51
CA THR A 154 -17.26 0.47 -2.97
C THR A 154 -15.99 0.39 -3.80
N ALA A 155 -14.82 0.55 -3.18
CA ALA A 155 -13.55 0.53 -3.90
C ALA A 155 -13.22 -0.88 -4.43
N SER A 156 -12.57 -0.93 -5.58
CA SER A 156 -12.23 -2.16 -6.28
C SER A 156 -10.71 -2.30 -6.51
N ASN A 157 -10.28 -3.52 -6.81
CA ASN A 157 -8.89 -3.82 -7.18
C ASN A 157 -7.86 -3.54 -6.07
N ASN A 158 -8.24 -3.61 -4.81
CA ASN A 158 -7.32 -3.45 -3.69
C ASN A 158 -6.78 -4.80 -3.21
N THR A 159 -5.51 -4.84 -2.83
CA THR A 159 -4.87 -5.98 -2.19
C THR A 159 -4.36 -5.59 -0.81
N ALA A 160 -4.91 -6.18 0.24
CA ALA A 160 -4.54 -5.97 1.64
C ALA A 160 -4.13 -7.30 2.28
N VAL A 161 -2.88 -7.44 2.67
CA VAL A 161 -2.36 -8.63 3.36
C VAL A 161 -1.69 -8.23 4.67
N GLY A 162 -2.34 -8.54 5.78
CA GLY A 162 -1.87 -8.21 7.13
C GLY A 162 -2.97 -7.67 8.04
N PHE A 163 -2.73 -7.67 9.34
CA PHE A 163 -3.65 -7.08 10.32
C PHE A 163 -3.88 -5.58 10.03
N SER A 164 -5.13 -5.16 9.85
CA SER A 164 -5.56 -3.79 9.55
C SER A 164 -4.82 -3.13 8.37
N ALA A 165 -4.43 -3.92 7.34
CA ALA A 165 -3.93 -3.36 6.10
C ALA A 165 -5.09 -2.71 5.32
N LEU A 166 -4.91 -1.44 4.84
CA LEU A 166 -5.95 -0.63 4.17
C LEU A 166 -7.26 -0.54 4.95
N CYS A 167 -7.21 -0.56 6.30
CA CYS A 167 -8.38 -0.66 7.17
C CYS A 167 -9.44 0.42 6.87
N ASP A 168 -9.04 1.69 6.84
CA ASP A 168 -9.95 2.84 6.70
C ASP A 168 -10.23 3.21 5.22
N THR A 169 -9.87 2.37 4.25
CA THR A 169 -10.13 2.63 2.83
C THR A 169 -11.63 2.64 2.56
N THR A 170 -12.12 3.70 1.93
CA THR A 170 -13.55 3.84 1.57
C THR A 170 -13.79 3.74 0.06
N THR A 171 -13.11 4.59 -0.73
CA THR A 171 -13.28 4.69 -2.19
C THR A 171 -11.95 4.64 -2.96
N GLY A 172 -10.80 4.60 -2.27
CA GLY A 172 -9.49 4.48 -2.92
C GLY A 172 -9.30 3.11 -3.57
N ALA A 173 -9.09 3.09 -4.88
CA ALA A 173 -8.98 1.85 -5.67
C ALA A 173 -7.53 1.57 -6.10
N GLY A 174 -7.23 0.33 -6.49
CA GLY A 174 -5.94 -0.04 -7.06
C GLY A 174 -4.77 -0.05 -6.08
N ASN A 175 -5.02 -0.07 -4.76
CA ASN A 175 -3.95 -0.06 -3.77
C ASN A 175 -3.44 -1.48 -3.45
N THR A 176 -2.13 -1.60 -3.24
CA THR A 176 -1.49 -2.82 -2.73
C THR A 176 -0.82 -2.54 -1.39
N ALA A 177 -1.29 -3.19 -0.32
CA ALA A 177 -0.74 -3.06 1.03
C ALA A 177 -0.40 -4.43 1.61
N VAL A 178 0.87 -4.66 1.91
CA VAL A 178 1.35 -5.92 2.49
C VAL A 178 2.14 -5.63 3.77
N GLY A 179 1.60 -6.03 4.91
CA GLY A 179 2.19 -5.81 6.22
C GLY A 179 1.17 -5.35 7.25
N ARG A 180 1.50 -5.53 8.53
CA ARG A 180 0.65 -5.04 9.60
C ARG A 180 0.50 -3.52 9.49
N GLN A 181 -0.74 -3.04 9.41
CA GLN A 181 -1.11 -1.61 9.33
C GLN A 181 -0.48 -0.87 8.13
N ALA A 182 -0.12 -1.59 7.05
CA ALA A 182 0.29 -0.94 5.80
C ALA A 182 -0.89 -0.13 5.24
N SER A 183 -0.68 1.16 4.97
CA SER A 183 -1.69 2.13 4.49
C SER A 183 -3.00 2.13 5.30
N SER A 184 -2.92 1.87 6.61
CA SER A 184 -4.12 1.65 7.44
C SER A 184 -5.09 2.83 7.44
N LYS A 185 -4.61 4.06 7.36
CA LYS A 185 -5.42 5.29 7.38
C LYS A 185 -5.79 5.82 5.99
N ASN A 186 -5.47 5.06 4.92
CA ASN A 186 -5.87 5.46 3.58
C ASN A 186 -7.40 5.52 3.46
N THR A 187 -7.94 6.63 2.97
CA THR A 187 -9.39 6.77 2.77
C THR A 187 -9.76 6.76 1.29
N THR A 188 -9.24 7.71 0.54
CA THR A 188 -9.56 7.88 -0.88
C THR A 188 -8.33 7.83 -1.81
N GLY A 189 -7.11 7.74 -1.23
CA GLY A 189 -5.89 7.60 -2.01
C GLY A 189 -5.90 6.32 -2.85
N ALA A 190 -5.50 6.43 -4.12
CA ALA A 190 -5.53 5.36 -5.10
C ALA A 190 -4.13 5.01 -5.62
N GLU A 191 -4.00 3.81 -6.17
CA GLU A 191 -2.80 3.37 -6.89
C GLU A 191 -1.51 3.42 -6.05
N ASN A 192 -1.62 3.24 -4.72
CA ASN A 192 -0.47 3.18 -3.82
C ASN A 192 0.03 1.75 -3.65
N VAL A 193 1.36 1.59 -3.59
CA VAL A 193 2.03 0.35 -3.20
C VAL A 193 2.72 0.55 -1.85
N SER A 194 2.34 -0.22 -0.83
CA SER A 194 2.92 -0.16 0.51
C SER A 194 3.28 -1.56 1.02
N MET A 195 4.57 -1.82 1.28
CA MET A 195 5.03 -3.12 1.76
C MET A 195 5.96 -2.97 2.96
N GLY A 196 5.50 -3.44 4.11
CA GLY A 196 6.22 -3.36 5.39
C GLY A 196 5.31 -2.97 6.56
N LEU A 197 5.81 -3.14 7.79
CA LEU A 197 5.12 -2.73 9.00
C LEU A 197 4.98 -1.20 9.04
N ASN A 198 3.76 -0.69 9.24
CA ASN A 198 3.43 0.74 9.32
C ASN A 198 3.90 1.58 8.11
N THR A 199 4.02 0.97 6.95
CA THR A 199 4.37 1.67 5.70
C THR A 199 3.21 2.52 5.23
N LEU A 200 3.44 3.80 4.86
CA LEU A 200 2.41 4.72 4.37
C LEU A 200 1.20 4.82 5.33
N TYR A 201 1.44 4.71 6.63
CA TYR A 201 0.41 4.49 7.65
C TYR A 201 -0.66 5.59 7.71
N THR A 202 -0.24 6.88 7.71
CA THR A 202 -1.17 8.03 7.89
C THR A 202 -1.72 8.58 6.56
N ASN A 203 -1.41 7.95 5.44
CA ASN A 203 -1.94 8.41 4.15
C ASN A 203 -3.46 8.47 4.17
N THR A 204 -4.02 9.58 3.75
CA THR A 204 -5.48 9.74 3.64
C THR A 204 -5.93 9.81 2.19
N THR A 205 -5.38 10.74 1.43
CA THR A 205 -5.80 11.01 0.04
C THR A 205 -4.66 10.95 -0.98
N GLY A 206 -3.40 10.79 -0.50
CA GLY A 206 -2.24 10.71 -1.39
C GLY A 206 -2.31 9.48 -2.31
N SER A 207 -1.98 9.67 -3.59
CA SER A 207 -2.06 8.66 -4.64
C SER A 207 -0.72 8.44 -5.34
N ASP A 208 -0.59 7.34 -6.08
CA ASP A 208 0.59 7.03 -6.88
C ASP A 208 1.90 6.96 -6.08
N ASN A 209 1.83 6.55 -4.82
CA ASN A 209 3.02 6.42 -3.98
C ASN A 209 3.51 4.97 -3.92
N THR A 210 4.84 4.78 -3.96
CA THR A 210 5.50 3.50 -3.72
C THR A 210 6.32 3.58 -2.44
N ALA A 211 5.94 2.83 -1.42
CA ALA A 211 6.60 2.79 -0.12
C ALA A 211 6.97 1.35 0.26
N LEU A 212 8.25 1.05 0.37
CA LEU A 212 8.77 -0.27 0.71
C LEU A 212 9.73 -0.19 1.91
N GLY A 213 9.41 -0.86 3.01
CA GLY A 213 10.25 -0.93 4.21
C GLY A 213 9.54 -0.47 5.47
N PHE A 214 10.08 -0.81 6.62
CA PHE A 214 9.56 -0.42 7.92
C PHE A 214 9.43 1.11 8.02
N CYS A 215 8.23 1.61 8.33
CA CYS A 215 7.91 3.05 8.48
C CYS A 215 8.35 3.92 7.29
N SER A 216 8.46 3.40 6.05
CA SER A 216 8.66 4.28 4.91
C SER A 216 7.40 5.10 4.64
N MET A 217 7.54 6.41 4.43
CA MET A 217 6.45 7.38 4.24
C MET A 217 5.38 7.34 5.36
N PHE A 218 5.79 7.06 6.60
CA PHE A 218 4.86 6.87 7.72
C PHE A 218 3.88 8.04 7.88
N SER A 219 4.38 9.27 7.79
CA SER A 219 3.61 10.51 8.07
C SER A 219 2.91 11.11 6.84
N ASN A 220 3.01 10.49 5.65
CA ASN A 220 2.37 11.03 4.45
C ASN A 220 0.85 11.13 4.65
N THR A 221 0.26 12.26 4.28
CA THR A 221 -1.20 12.46 4.33
C THR A 221 -1.79 12.64 2.94
N THR A 222 -1.28 13.59 2.17
CA THR A 222 -1.83 13.98 0.85
C THR A 222 -0.78 14.03 -0.27
N GLY A 223 0.51 13.76 0.05
CA GLY A 223 1.59 13.76 -0.95
C GLY A 223 1.42 12.65 -1.98
N ASN A 224 1.70 12.97 -3.26
CA ASN A 224 1.50 12.09 -4.41
C ASN A 224 2.81 11.79 -5.14
N ASN A 225 2.83 10.72 -5.93
CA ASN A 225 3.95 10.42 -6.85
C ASN A 225 5.31 10.31 -6.14
N ASN A 226 5.36 9.80 -4.91
CA ASN A 226 6.60 9.60 -4.19
C ASN A 226 7.06 8.14 -4.24
N VAL A 227 8.39 7.94 -4.29
CA VAL A 227 9.02 6.64 -4.17
C VAL A 227 9.88 6.62 -2.90
N ALA A 228 9.58 5.75 -1.96
CA ALA A 228 10.31 5.56 -0.71
C ALA A 228 10.69 4.09 -0.51
N VAL A 229 11.95 3.76 -0.64
CA VAL A 229 12.47 2.40 -0.47
C VAL A 229 13.54 2.36 0.61
N GLY A 230 13.24 1.72 1.71
CA GLY A 230 14.14 1.60 2.87
C GLY A 230 13.47 1.99 4.18
N CYS A 231 14.02 1.50 5.28
CA CYS A 231 13.53 1.83 6.62
C CYS A 231 13.59 3.34 6.85
N GLY A 232 12.46 3.97 7.19
CA GLY A 232 12.35 5.41 7.45
C GLY A 232 12.65 6.33 6.27
N ALA A 233 12.63 5.84 5.02
CA ALA A 233 12.71 6.70 3.84
C ALA A 233 11.44 7.56 3.74
N LEU A 234 11.61 8.90 3.56
CA LEU A 234 10.50 9.88 3.54
C LEU A 234 9.55 9.79 4.76
N ASP A 235 10.06 9.36 5.91
CA ASP A 235 9.25 9.09 7.12
C ASP A 235 8.36 10.28 7.53
N SER A 236 8.92 11.50 7.52
CA SER A 236 8.23 12.73 7.95
C SER A 236 7.46 13.44 6.82
N ASN A 237 7.43 12.88 5.62
CA ASN A 237 6.70 13.48 4.49
C ASN A 237 5.21 13.63 4.82
N THR A 238 4.67 14.83 4.66
CA THR A 238 3.24 15.06 4.92
C THR A 238 2.46 15.32 3.63
N THR A 239 2.80 16.37 2.92
CA THR A 239 2.07 16.81 1.71
C THR A 239 2.94 16.90 0.46
N ALA A 240 4.25 16.63 0.60
CA ALA A 240 5.19 16.76 -0.51
C ALA A 240 5.01 15.67 -1.55
N SER A 241 5.26 16.02 -2.80
CA SER A 241 5.06 15.16 -3.96
C SER A 241 6.31 15.06 -4.85
N SER A 242 6.36 14.02 -5.67
CA SER A 242 7.39 13.83 -6.68
C SER A 242 8.81 13.69 -6.11
N ASN A 243 8.95 13.05 -4.96
CA ASN A 243 10.24 12.75 -4.36
C ASN A 243 10.63 11.28 -4.57
N THR A 244 11.92 11.03 -4.80
CA THR A 244 12.50 9.69 -4.84
C THR A 244 13.51 9.53 -3.71
N ALA A 245 13.25 8.63 -2.77
CA ALA A 245 14.11 8.31 -1.63
C ALA A 245 14.40 6.81 -1.59
N VAL A 246 15.64 6.42 -1.86
CA VAL A 246 16.08 5.03 -1.85
C VAL A 246 17.26 4.85 -0.90
N GLY A 247 17.02 4.16 0.21
CA GLY A 247 18.02 3.93 1.27
C GLY A 247 17.46 4.23 2.66
N GLN A 248 18.04 3.60 3.67
CA GLN A 248 17.66 3.85 5.06
C GLN A 248 17.79 5.34 5.40
N GLY A 249 16.70 5.97 5.86
CA GLY A 249 16.66 7.37 6.25
C GLY A 249 16.92 8.37 5.12
N ALA A 250 16.79 7.97 3.85
CA ALA A 250 16.86 8.91 2.73
C ALA A 250 15.67 9.88 2.80
N LEU A 251 15.93 11.21 2.70
CA LEU A 251 14.93 12.28 2.83
C LEU A 251 14.04 12.16 4.09
N GLN A 252 14.55 11.60 5.18
CA GLN A 252 13.74 11.28 6.36
C GLN A 252 12.96 12.48 6.91
N ALA A 253 13.61 13.66 7.01
CA ALA A 253 13.00 14.87 7.57
C ALA A 253 12.18 15.70 6.57
N ASN A 254 12.01 15.23 5.33
CA ASN A 254 11.23 15.95 4.32
C ASN A 254 9.78 16.08 4.78
N THR A 255 9.24 17.29 4.75
CA THR A 255 7.84 17.55 5.13
C THR A 255 7.01 18.01 3.93
N THR A 256 7.40 19.09 3.28
CA THR A 256 6.64 19.74 2.20
C THR A 256 7.46 19.95 0.92
N SER A 257 8.72 19.53 0.92
CA SER A 257 9.65 19.75 -0.19
C SER A 257 9.41 18.77 -1.34
N ILE A 258 9.42 19.26 -2.56
CA ILE A 258 9.08 18.51 -3.78
C ILE A 258 10.28 18.28 -4.70
N ASN A 259 10.18 17.33 -5.61
CA ASN A 259 11.12 17.10 -6.71
C ASN A 259 12.55 16.78 -6.26
N ASN A 260 12.73 16.13 -5.11
CA ASN A 260 14.04 15.70 -4.65
C ASN A 260 14.30 14.23 -5.04
N THR A 261 15.55 13.94 -5.44
CA THR A 261 16.03 12.58 -5.65
C THR A 261 17.17 12.30 -4.68
N SER A 262 16.98 11.35 -3.77
CA SER A 262 17.98 10.94 -2.78
C SER A 262 18.18 9.43 -2.79
N VAL A 263 19.36 8.98 -3.19
CA VAL A 263 19.72 7.56 -3.29
C VAL A 263 20.96 7.27 -2.47
N GLY A 264 20.80 6.49 -1.42
CA GLY A 264 21.89 6.15 -0.49
C GLY A 264 21.44 6.28 0.97
N ARG A 265 22.13 5.56 1.85
CA ARG A 265 21.86 5.66 3.29
C ARG A 265 22.04 7.10 3.76
N VAL A 266 21.00 7.66 4.39
CA VAL A 266 21.02 9.02 4.98
C VAL A 266 21.29 10.13 3.93
N ALA A 267 21.01 9.87 2.63
CA ALA A 267 21.10 10.88 1.59
C ALA A 267 19.98 11.91 1.76
N GLY A 268 20.27 13.22 1.72
CA GLY A 268 19.28 14.30 1.87
C GLY A 268 18.54 14.29 3.22
N HIS A 269 19.06 13.63 4.25
CA HIS A 269 18.36 13.24 5.47
C HIS A 269 17.61 14.38 6.18
N LYS A 270 18.24 15.55 6.33
CA LYS A 270 17.66 16.71 7.04
C LYS A 270 16.94 17.70 6.13
N THR A 271 16.78 17.41 4.84
CA THR A 271 16.02 18.29 3.94
C THR A 271 14.58 18.41 4.45
N THR A 272 14.15 19.63 4.73
CA THR A 272 12.78 19.92 5.21
C THR A 272 11.92 20.55 4.12
N THR A 273 12.36 21.68 3.58
CA THR A 273 11.66 22.47 2.56
C THR A 273 12.49 22.73 1.28
N GLY A 274 13.79 22.35 1.27
CA GLY A 274 14.66 22.49 0.09
C GLY A 274 14.23 21.57 -1.05
N HIS A 275 13.96 22.12 -2.23
CA HIS A 275 13.39 21.39 -3.37
C HIS A 275 14.39 21.19 -4.53
N SER A 276 14.04 20.28 -5.44
CA SER A 276 14.80 20.03 -6.68
C SER A 276 16.28 19.66 -6.45
N ASN A 277 16.57 18.96 -5.37
CA ASN A 277 17.92 18.50 -5.06
C ASN A 277 18.13 17.05 -5.53
N THR A 278 19.35 16.76 -6.00
CA THR A 278 19.82 15.40 -6.31
C THR A 278 20.93 15.02 -5.34
N ALA A 279 20.72 14.01 -4.51
CA ALA A 279 21.69 13.49 -3.53
C ALA A 279 21.91 11.99 -3.76
N ILE A 280 23.06 11.61 -4.33
CA ILE A 280 23.36 10.20 -4.64
C ILE A 280 24.66 9.79 -3.94
N GLY A 281 24.56 8.89 -2.97
CA GLY A 281 25.67 8.39 -2.16
C GLY A 281 25.37 8.44 -0.68
N THR A 282 26.03 7.60 0.10
CA THR A 282 25.93 7.60 1.57
C THR A 282 26.31 8.96 2.13
N PHE A 283 25.45 9.55 2.96
CA PHE A 283 25.60 10.90 3.52
C PHE A 283 25.75 12.05 2.49
N ALA A 284 25.38 11.84 1.22
CA ALA A 284 25.32 12.94 0.26
C ALA A 284 24.25 13.96 0.70
N HIS A 285 24.60 15.28 0.73
CA HIS A 285 23.68 16.38 1.07
C HIS A 285 22.92 16.20 2.39
N CYS A 286 23.51 15.52 3.38
CA CYS A 286 22.77 14.95 4.51
C CYS A 286 22.27 15.97 5.54
N VAL A 287 22.85 17.18 5.64
CA VAL A 287 22.40 18.21 6.61
C VAL A 287 21.66 19.39 5.95
N ASN A 288 21.38 19.32 4.65
CA ASN A 288 20.59 20.36 3.98
C ASN A 288 19.22 20.52 4.66
N THR A 289 18.79 21.75 4.83
CA THR A 289 17.44 22.06 5.34
C THR A 289 16.56 22.71 4.28
N THR A 290 17.00 23.83 3.73
CA THR A 290 16.23 24.68 2.83
C THR A 290 16.90 24.93 1.47
N GLY A 291 18.17 24.51 1.28
CA GLY A 291 18.90 24.72 0.03
C GLY A 291 18.24 23.99 -1.15
N ASN A 292 18.18 24.66 -2.31
CA ASN A 292 17.47 24.23 -3.50
C ASN A 292 18.41 23.97 -4.68
N CYS A 293 17.96 23.16 -5.64
CA CYS A 293 18.64 22.98 -6.92
C CYS A 293 20.11 22.54 -6.79
N ASN A 294 20.45 21.74 -5.79
CA ASN A 294 21.80 21.23 -5.59
C ASN A 294 21.95 19.82 -6.18
N VAL A 295 23.13 19.53 -6.72
CA VAL A 295 23.55 18.20 -7.16
C VAL A 295 24.72 17.73 -6.28
N ALA A 296 24.51 16.65 -5.54
CA ALA A 296 25.51 16.03 -4.67
C ALA A 296 25.65 14.55 -5.01
N ILE A 297 26.69 14.17 -5.75
CA ILE A 297 26.94 12.79 -6.18
C ILE A 297 28.26 12.29 -5.62
N GLY A 298 28.21 11.30 -4.75
CA GLY A 298 29.38 10.71 -4.07
C GLY A 298 29.20 10.67 -2.56
N VAL A 299 29.95 9.78 -1.91
CA VAL A 299 29.90 9.65 -0.44
C VAL A 299 30.33 10.98 0.20
N CYS A 300 29.50 11.50 1.11
CA CYS A 300 29.70 12.78 1.80
C CYS A 300 29.91 13.99 0.86
N SER A 301 29.41 13.95 -0.39
CA SER A 301 29.39 15.15 -1.25
C SER A 301 28.41 16.17 -0.71
N LEU A 302 28.77 17.47 -0.69
CA LEU A 302 27.96 18.59 -0.20
C LEU A 302 27.30 18.33 1.17
N CYS A 303 27.96 17.53 2.03
CA CYS A 303 27.39 17.00 3.25
C CYS A 303 26.92 18.08 4.24
N ASN A 304 27.72 19.15 4.44
CA ASN A 304 27.45 20.20 5.42
C ASN A 304 26.61 21.38 4.87
N ASN A 305 26.16 21.31 3.62
CA ASN A 305 25.30 22.35 3.07
C ASN A 305 24.01 22.46 3.89
N THR A 306 23.64 23.65 4.30
CA THR A 306 22.41 23.87 5.08
C THR A 306 21.34 24.59 4.28
N THR A 307 21.67 25.72 3.68
CA THR A 307 20.72 26.63 3.04
C THR A 307 21.14 27.07 1.63
N ALA A 308 22.34 26.67 1.19
CA ALA A 308 22.87 27.16 -0.08
C ALA A 308 22.24 26.47 -1.29
N ASP A 309 22.09 27.24 -2.37
CA ASP A 309 21.44 26.85 -3.60
C ASP A 309 22.43 26.70 -4.77
N HIS A 310 22.00 25.94 -5.80
CA HIS A 310 22.66 25.87 -7.10
C HIS A 310 24.10 25.35 -7.06
N ASN A 311 24.47 24.48 -6.15
CA ASN A 311 25.79 23.87 -6.11
C ASN A 311 25.78 22.50 -6.83
N THR A 312 26.89 22.23 -7.54
CA THR A 312 27.17 20.92 -8.14
C THR A 312 28.40 20.31 -7.52
N ALA A 313 28.26 19.23 -6.78
CA ALA A 313 29.34 18.50 -6.12
C ALA A 313 29.38 17.03 -6.59
N VAL A 314 30.37 16.64 -7.36
CA VAL A 314 30.50 15.27 -7.87
C VAL A 314 31.85 14.69 -7.43
N GLY A 315 31.81 13.66 -6.60
CA GLY A 315 33.01 12.99 -6.07
C GLY A 315 33.00 12.83 -4.56
N TYR A 316 33.83 11.94 -4.05
CA TYR A 316 34.00 11.71 -2.62
C TYR A 316 34.40 13.00 -1.89
N LYS A 317 33.61 13.45 -0.90
CA LYS A 317 33.82 14.69 -0.14
C LYS A 317 33.99 15.94 -0.99
N SER A 318 33.43 16.01 -2.19
CA SER A 318 33.41 17.26 -2.96
C SER A 318 32.48 18.27 -2.28
N LEU A 319 32.90 19.55 -2.14
CA LEU A 319 32.20 20.62 -1.41
C LEU A 319 31.76 20.21 0.01
N PHE A 320 32.53 19.36 0.68
CA PHE A 320 32.13 18.75 1.96
C PHE A 320 31.76 19.78 3.05
N ALA A 321 32.58 20.83 3.22
CA ALA A 321 32.42 21.82 4.28
C ALA A 321 31.49 23.00 3.90
N ASN A 322 30.94 23.04 2.67
CA ASN A 322 30.10 24.15 2.24
C ASN A 322 28.85 24.25 3.13
N THR A 323 28.58 25.45 3.61
CA THR A 323 27.36 25.71 4.43
C THR A 323 26.38 26.64 3.71
N THR A 324 26.83 27.79 3.24
CA THR A 324 26.02 28.85 2.63
C THR A 324 26.54 29.36 1.28
N GLY A 325 27.70 28.84 0.80
CA GLY A 325 28.24 29.20 -0.51
C GLY A 325 27.38 28.66 -1.65
N THR A 326 27.03 29.53 -2.61
CA THR A 326 26.09 29.21 -3.71
C THR A 326 26.81 29.17 -5.07
N GLN A 327 26.15 28.51 -6.05
CA GLN A 327 26.62 28.52 -7.45
C GLN A 327 28.03 27.97 -7.66
N ASN A 328 28.46 27.01 -6.84
CA ASN A 328 29.76 26.37 -6.99
C ASN A 328 29.64 25.08 -7.81
N VAL A 329 30.65 24.82 -8.65
CA VAL A 329 30.83 23.55 -9.36
C VAL A 329 32.14 22.91 -8.86
N ALA A 330 32.05 21.73 -8.26
CA ALA A 330 33.20 20.97 -7.77
C ALA A 330 33.12 19.52 -8.25
N ILE A 331 33.96 19.12 -9.19
CA ILE A 331 33.99 17.80 -9.80
C ILE A 331 35.32 17.13 -9.53
N GLY A 332 35.32 16.03 -8.78
CA GLY A 332 36.51 15.29 -8.36
C GLY A 332 36.52 15.03 -6.86
N ALA A 333 37.25 14.00 -6.41
CA ALA A 333 37.35 13.70 -4.99
C ALA A 333 38.14 14.79 -4.26
N TYR A 334 37.71 15.12 -3.02
CA TYR A 334 38.27 16.16 -2.16
C TYR A 334 38.28 17.56 -2.79
N ASN A 335 37.56 17.76 -3.91
CA ASN A 335 37.52 19.05 -4.59
C ASN A 335 36.76 20.07 -3.75
N SER A 336 37.34 21.29 -3.57
CA SER A 336 36.73 22.40 -2.79
C SER A 336 36.21 21.96 -1.41
N ASN A 337 36.87 20.98 -0.79
CA ASN A 337 36.33 20.31 0.42
C ASN A 337 36.35 21.19 1.68
N CYS A 338 37.15 22.29 1.73
CA CYS A 338 37.15 23.28 2.82
C CYS A 338 36.30 24.52 2.52
N ASN A 339 35.68 24.64 1.36
CA ASN A 339 34.81 25.77 1.02
C ASN A 339 33.65 25.84 2.03
N THR A 340 33.49 27.00 2.68
CA THR A 340 32.40 27.19 3.67
C THR A 340 31.32 28.14 3.16
N THR A 341 31.71 29.34 2.72
CA THR A 341 30.79 30.40 2.33
C THR A 341 31.06 30.97 0.94
N ALA A 342 32.14 30.54 0.30
CA ALA A 342 32.53 31.05 -1.01
C ALA A 342 31.56 30.62 -2.10
N SER A 343 31.32 31.49 -3.06
CA SER A 343 30.33 31.30 -4.14
C SER A 343 30.96 31.47 -5.52
N GLN A 344 30.27 30.97 -6.55
CA GLN A 344 30.60 31.17 -7.96
C GLN A 344 31.98 30.62 -8.36
N ASN A 345 32.44 29.55 -7.72
CA ASN A 345 33.70 28.89 -8.05
C ASN A 345 33.45 27.66 -8.94
N THR A 346 34.33 27.46 -9.92
CA THR A 346 34.38 26.26 -10.75
C THR A 346 35.68 25.51 -10.52
N ALA A 347 35.61 24.30 -9.97
CA ALA A 347 36.81 23.49 -9.71
C ALA A 347 36.61 22.08 -10.27
N VAL A 348 37.54 21.62 -11.11
CA VAL A 348 37.50 20.29 -11.74
C VAL A 348 38.85 19.60 -11.56
N GLY A 349 38.87 18.44 -10.94
CA GLY A 349 40.08 17.65 -10.71
C GLY A 349 40.14 17.10 -9.28
N PHE A 350 41.07 16.19 -9.04
CA PHE A 350 41.34 15.66 -7.70
C PHE A 350 41.99 16.71 -6.84
N ASP A 351 41.47 16.95 -5.62
CA ASP A 351 42.04 17.89 -4.61
C ASP A 351 42.29 19.30 -5.20
N SER A 352 41.52 19.66 -6.24
CA SER A 352 41.60 21.01 -6.87
C SER A 352 40.84 21.99 -5.98
N PHE A 353 41.40 23.20 -5.76
CA PHE A 353 40.84 24.27 -4.94
C PHE A 353 40.47 23.85 -3.49
N ALA A 354 41.21 22.87 -2.93
CA ALA A 354 40.83 22.18 -1.71
C ALA A 354 40.73 23.07 -0.46
N LYS A 355 41.62 24.04 -0.28
CA LYS A 355 41.70 24.89 0.91
C LYS A 355 40.96 26.23 0.80
N ASN A 356 40.25 26.49 -0.28
CA ASN A 356 39.46 27.72 -0.38
C ASN A 356 38.39 27.75 0.70
N THR A 357 38.22 28.85 1.37
CA THR A 357 37.20 29.06 2.39
C THR A 357 36.21 30.15 1.99
N THR A 358 36.67 31.29 1.50
CA THR A 358 35.88 32.48 1.21
C THR A 358 36.16 33.12 -0.17
N GLY A 359 37.17 32.65 -0.93
CA GLY A 359 37.47 33.16 -2.28
C GLY A 359 36.32 32.85 -3.27
N THR A 360 35.88 33.84 -4.04
CA THR A 360 34.78 33.76 -4.99
C THR A 360 35.23 33.95 -6.43
N CYS A 361 34.41 33.55 -7.40
CA CYS A 361 34.61 33.74 -8.84
C CYS A 361 35.88 33.09 -9.40
N ASN A 362 36.40 32.03 -8.79
CA ASN A 362 37.63 31.36 -9.22
C ASN A 362 37.37 30.18 -10.15
N VAL A 363 38.30 29.92 -11.06
CA VAL A 363 38.35 28.73 -11.91
C VAL A 363 39.61 27.93 -11.63
N ALA A 364 39.47 26.67 -11.23
CA ALA A 364 40.60 25.76 -10.94
C ALA A 364 40.40 24.43 -11.68
N MET A 365 41.23 24.13 -12.66
CA MET A 365 41.11 22.90 -13.46
C MET A 365 42.43 22.11 -13.43
N GLY A 366 42.36 20.84 -13.04
CA GLY A 366 43.51 19.94 -12.99
C GLY A 366 43.78 19.35 -11.61
N PHE A 367 44.72 18.42 -11.53
CA PHE A 367 45.16 17.78 -10.29
C PHE A 367 45.80 18.79 -9.35
N GLN A 368 45.28 18.97 -8.14
CA GLN A 368 45.79 19.88 -7.09
C GLN A 368 45.96 21.34 -7.53
N THR A 369 45.26 21.79 -8.57
CA THR A 369 45.32 23.20 -9.04
C THR A 369 44.70 24.10 -7.97
N MET A 370 45.38 25.25 -7.68
CA MET A 370 44.98 26.23 -6.67
C MET A 370 44.69 25.61 -5.27
N ARG A 371 45.31 24.46 -4.95
CA ARG A 371 45.07 23.70 -3.71
C ARG A 371 45.21 24.54 -2.44
N ASN A 372 46.18 25.46 -2.40
CA ASN A 372 46.53 26.25 -1.22
C ASN A 372 45.92 27.67 -1.21
N THR A 373 45.08 28.02 -2.18
CA THR A 373 44.37 29.31 -2.20
C THR A 373 43.25 29.30 -1.16
N THR A 374 43.20 30.28 -0.29
CA THR A 374 42.24 30.36 0.82
C THR A 374 41.20 31.46 0.65
N THR A 375 41.59 32.61 0.10
CA THR A 375 40.77 33.83 0.05
C THR A 375 40.87 34.59 -1.28
N GLY A 376 41.53 34.06 -2.28
CA GLY A 376 41.67 34.71 -3.59
C GLY A 376 40.31 34.87 -4.31
N GLY A 377 40.11 35.99 -4.98
CA GLY A 377 39.03 36.28 -5.92
C GLY A 377 39.60 36.96 -7.16
N ASP A 378 39.07 36.64 -8.38
CA ASP A 378 39.42 36.95 -9.77
C ASP A 378 40.44 36.03 -10.42
#